data_1c117315593f5d180d49bfc05cb67026
#
_entry.id   1c117315593f5d180d49bfc05cb67026
#
_cell.length_a   1.000
_cell.length_b   1.000
_cell.length_c   1.000
_cell.angle_alpha   90.00
_cell.angle_beta   90.00
_cell.angle_gamma   90.00
#
_symmetry.space_group_name_H-M   'P 1'
#
loop_
_entity.id
_entity.type
_entity.pdbx_description
1 polymer ?
#
loop_
_entity_poly.entity_id
_entity_poly.type
_entity_poly.pdbx_seq_one_letter_code
_entity_poly.pdbx_strand_id
1 'polypeptide(L)'
;MSMRIGIMTSGGDCPGLNAVIRGAVLNGIKSYDHEFVGFRDGWSGVKDGDVVELPRTAVRGISKQGGTILGTSRTNAFEGENGGAANIKATLERLGVDALIAIGGEGTLAGAKRLTDAGLKIVGVPKTIDNDLDATDYTFGFDTANQIAVEAIDRLRTTGESHHRCMIAEVMGRHVGWLAMHAGMATGAHAILIPEQSTTMEQIYTWVREAHERGRAPLVVVAEGFVPEGADGAFSERGLDAFGRPRLGGIGEQLAPFIEDATGIETRATVLGHIQRGGVPSAFDRVLATRLGMAAVDSVADEAWGSMVALRGTKINRVPFQAALNNLKRVPQDRYDEARILFG
;
A
#
# COMPACT_ATOMS: atom_id res chain seq x y z
N MET A 1 14.49 16.99 26.11
CA MET A 1 15.88 16.47 25.96
C MET A 1 16.07 16.06 24.50
N SER A 2 17.27 16.28 23.94
CA SER A 2 17.60 15.74 22.61
C SER A 2 17.57 14.22 22.66
N MET A 3 17.05 13.58 21.63
CA MET A 3 17.01 12.12 21.47
C MET A 3 17.71 11.73 20.17
N ARG A 4 18.26 10.52 20.11
CA ARG A 4 18.69 9.87 18.88
C ARG A 4 17.59 8.92 18.40
N ILE A 5 16.95 9.24 17.29
CA ILE A 5 15.78 8.55 16.79
C ILE A 5 16.16 7.68 15.58
N GLY A 6 15.79 6.40 15.64
CA GLY A 6 15.88 5.49 14.51
C GLY A 6 14.68 5.64 13.57
N ILE A 7 14.89 5.60 12.25
CA ILE A 7 13.83 5.52 11.25
C ILE A 7 14.07 4.26 10.41
N MET A 8 13.02 3.48 10.15
CA MET A 8 13.10 2.36 9.21
C MET A 8 11.87 2.30 8.30
N THR A 9 12.07 1.76 7.10
CA THR A 9 11.02 1.48 6.11
C THR A 9 10.96 -0.03 5.86
N SER A 10 9.77 -0.65 5.99
CA SER A 10 9.63 -2.10 5.87
C SER A 10 8.38 -2.52 5.08
N GLY A 11 8.43 -3.71 4.49
CA GLY A 11 7.39 -4.25 3.62
C GLY A 11 7.55 -3.80 2.17
N GLY A 12 6.49 -3.89 1.35
CA GLY A 12 6.52 -3.38 -0.02
C GLY A 12 6.79 -1.87 -0.07
N ASP A 13 7.58 -1.42 -1.02
CA ASP A 13 7.80 0.01 -1.22
C ASP A 13 6.57 0.71 -1.80
N CYS A 14 6.56 2.04 -1.68
CA CYS A 14 5.58 2.89 -2.35
C CYS A 14 6.11 4.32 -2.49
N PRO A 15 5.55 5.11 -3.41
CA PRO A 15 5.84 6.53 -3.50
C PRO A 15 5.45 7.27 -2.21
N GLY A 16 6.34 8.13 -1.71
CA GLY A 16 6.11 8.92 -0.49
C GLY A 16 6.97 8.53 0.71
N LEU A 17 7.59 7.34 0.75
CA LEU A 17 8.48 6.92 1.85
C LEU A 17 9.57 7.94 2.16
N ASN A 18 10.24 8.45 1.13
CA ASN A 18 11.27 9.48 1.29
C ASN A 18 10.71 10.81 1.80
N ALA A 19 9.46 11.14 1.51
CA ALA A 19 8.82 12.35 2.03
C ALA A 19 8.52 12.23 3.54
N VAL A 20 8.16 11.02 4.02
CA VAL A 20 8.03 10.74 5.47
C VAL A 20 9.37 10.93 6.17
N ILE A 21 10.42 10.26 5.67
CA ILE A 21 11.79 10.36 6.24
C ILE A 21 12.23 11.81 6.32
N ARG A 22 12.06 12.55 5.22
CA ARG A 22 12.42 13.97 5.18
C ARG A 22 11.61 14.81 6.17
N GLY A 23 10.30 14.61 6.23
CA GLY A 23 9.41 15.32 7.16
C GLY A 23 9.80 15.10 8.61
N ALA A 24 10.07 13.85 8.98
CA ALA A 24 10.52 13.48 10.32
C ALA A 24 11.86 14.11 10.68
N VAL A 25 12.88 13.93 9.84
CA VAL A 25 14.23 14.46 10.10
C VAL A 25 14.23 15.98 10.22
N LEU A 26 13.58 16.69 9.29
CA LEU A 26 13.57 18.14 9.32
C LEU A 26 12.81 18.72 10.51
N ASN A 27 11.66 18.14 10.87
CA ASN A 27 10.90 18.55 12.05
C ASN A 27 11.69 18.28 13.33
N GLY A 28 12.24 17.08 13.47
CA GLY A 28 12.94 16.68 14.69
C GLY A 28 14.20 17.51 14.95
N ILE A 29 15.00 17.78 13.92
CA ILE A 29 16.19 18.66 14.05
C ILE A 29 15.77 20.08 14.40
N LYS A 30 14.73 20.63 13.72
CA LYS A 30 14.37 22.04 13.87
C LYS A 30 13.62 22.33 15.17
N SER A 31 12.71 21.44 15.58
CA SER A 31 11.77 21.69 16.69
C SER A 31 12.24 21.12 18.02
N TYR A 32 13.09 20.08 17.99
CA TYR A 32 13.45 19.31 19.19
C TYR A 32 14.93 19.05 19.36
N ASP A 33 15.77 19.49 18.41
CA ASP A 33 17.23 19.25 18.40
C ASP A 33 17.60 17.75 18.46
N HIS A 34 16.76 16.91 17.81
CA HIS A 34 16.97 15.46 17.74
C HIS A 34 17.98 15.08 16.67
N GLU A 35 18.69 13.96 16.90
CA GLU A 35 19.54 13.28 15.94
C GLU A 35 18.81 12.10 15.30
N PHE A 36 19.16 11.76 14.06
CA PHE A 36 18.49 10.70 13.33
C PHE A 36 19.46 9.72 12.70
N VAL A 37 19.11 8.43 12.78
CA VAL A 37 19.71 7.34 12.02
C VAL A 37 18.65 6.60 11.23
N GLY A 38 19.00 6.15 10.03
CA GLY A 38 18.16 5.29 9.22
C GLY A 38 18.64 3.85 9.29
N PHE A 39 17.76 2.91 9.63
CA PHE A 39 18.04 1.47 9.54
C PHE A 39 17.80 1.00 8.11
N ARG A 40 18.80 0.30 7.52
CA ARG A 40 18.69 -0.23 6.17
C ARG A 40 17.78 -1.46 6.15
N ASP A 41 17.06 -1.64 5.04
CA ASP A 41 16.27 -2.84 4.76
C ASP A 41 15.28 -3.25 5.89
N GLY A 42 14.70 -2.25 6.54
CA GLY A 42 13.62 -2.43 7.52
C GLY A 42 14.05 -3.20 8.76
N TRP A 43 13.27 -4.21 9.17
CA TRP A 43 13.57 -5.00 10.36
C TRP A 43 14.91 -5.76 10.28
N SER A 44 15.42 -6.05 9.08
CA SER A 44 16.75 -6.64 8.94
C SER A 44 17.81 -5.71 9.52
N GLY A 45 17.86 -4.47 9.08
CA GLY A 45 18.83 -3.51 9.60
C GLY A 45 18.66 -3.20 11.09
N VAL A 46 17.42 -3.20 11.59
CA VAL A 46 17.17 -3.02 13.04
C VAL A 46 17.75 -4.17 13.86
N LYS A 47 17.61 -5.41 13.38
CA LYS A 47 18.18 -6.59 14.04
C LYS A 47 19.71 -6.60 14.01
N ASP A 48 20.27 -6.27 12.86
CA ASP A 48 21.72 -6.40 12.62
C ASP A 48 22.49 -5.12 13.04
N GLY A 49 21.77 -4.02 13.26
CA GLY A 49 22.37 -2.72 13.59
C GLY A 49 23.00 -2.03 12.38
N ASP A 50 22.48 -2.31 11.17
CA ASP A 50 22.92 -1.64 9.94
C ASP A 50 22.25 -0.27 9.81
N VAL A 51 23.01 0.78 10.07
CA VAL A 51 22.50 2.16 10.13
C VAL A 51 23.29 3.11 9.25
N VAL A 52 22.62 4.17 8.85
CA VAL A 52 23.23 5.35 8.22
C VAL A 52 22.81 6.60 8.98
N GLU A 53 23.69 7.57 9.12
CA GLU A 53 23.35 8.86 9.70
C GLU A 53 22.41 9.63 8.77
N LEU A 54 21.39 10.27 9.36
CA LEU A 54 20.42 11.09 8.63
C LEU A 54 20.50 12.58 9.05
N PRO A 55 21.63 13.24 8.78
CA PRO A 55 21.70 14.69 8.97
C PRO A 55 20.79 15.41 7.98
N ARG A 56 20.52 16.69 8.21
CA ARG A 56 19.70 17.54 7.33
C ARG A 56 20.10 17.45 5.84
N THR A 57 21.37 17.27 5.56
CA THR A 57 21.93 17.17 4.20
C THR A 57 21.55 15.87 3.51
N ALA A 58 21.44 14.75 4.25
CA ALA A 58 21.08 13.44 3.70
C ALA A 58 19.64 13.40 3.16
N VAL A 59 18.75 14.23 3.71
CA VAL A 59 17.33 14.26 3.30
C VAL A 59 17.00 15.40 2.32
N ARG A 60 18.04 16.05 1.76
CA ARG A 60 17.85 17.15 0.82
C ARG A 60 17.31 16.65 -0.52
N GLY A 61 16.14 17.16 -0.92
CA GLY A 61 15.54 16.89 -2.24
C GLY A 61 14.90 15.51 -2.41
N ILE A 62 14.90 14.64 -1.39
CA ILE A 62 14.40 13.25 -1.53
C ILE A 62 12.86 13.15 -1.58
N SER A 63 12.09 14.15 -1.18
CA SER A 63 10.63 14.10 -1.13
C SER A 63 9.94 13.81 -2.47
N LYS A 64 10.63 14.07 -3.58
CA LYS A 64 10.15 13.80 -4.93
C LYS A 64 10.72 12.52 -5.55
N GLN A 65 11.45 11.73 -4.78
CA GLN A 65 12.01 10.47 -5.23
C GLN A 65 11.10 9.32 -4.80
N GLY A 66 10.80 8.41 -5.75
CA GLY A 66 10.12 7.15 -5.44
C GLY A 66 11.02 6.19 -4.67
N GLY A 67 10.45 5.06 -4.25
CA GLY A 67 11.16 4.10 -3.41
C GLY A 67 11.55 4.67 -2.05
N THR A 68 12.65 4.16 -1.49
CA THR A 68 13.18 4.58 -0.19
C THR A 68 14.69 4.60 -0.18
N ILE A 69 15.30 5.67 0.37
CA ILE A 69 16.76 5.78 0.53
C ILE A 69 17.32 4.79 1.56
N LEU A 70 16.46 4.18 2.39
CA LEU A 70 16.85 3.21 3.41
C LEU A 70 16.76 1.76 2.94
N GLY A 71 16.23 1.51 1.73
CA GLY A 71 15.87 0.16 1.33
C GLY A 71 14.68 -0.39 2.12
N THR A 72 14.24 -1.57 1.77
CA THR A 72 13.12 -2.24 2.46
C THR A 72 13.23 -3.75 2.33
N SER A 73 12.75 -4.47 3.32
CA SER A 73 12.61 -5.93 3.27
C SER A 73 11.29 -6.37 3.89
N ARG A 74 10.94 -7.64 3.66
CA ARG A 74 9.81 -8.30 4.32
C ARG A 74 10.26 -9.15 5.51
N THR A 75 11.44 -8.88 6.05
CA THR A 75 11.99 -9.59 7.21
C THR A 75 11.08 -9.43 8.42
N ASN A 76 10.87 -10.52 9.15
CA ASN A 76 10.13 -10.49 10.41
C ASN A 76 11.07 -10.09 11.55
N ALA A 77 10.63 -9.15 12.40
CA ALA A 77 11.39 -8.68 13.56
C ALA A 77 11.70 -9.79 14.61
N PHE A 78 10.92 -10.87 14.61
CA PHE A 78 11.00 -11.94 15.62
C PHE A 78 11.64 -13.23 15.11
N GLU A 79 12.01 -13.29 13.84
CA GLU A 79 12.61 -14.48 13.23
C GLU A 79 14.13 -14.32 13.03
N GLY A 80 14.83 -15.47 13.04
CA GLY A 80 16.28 -15.52 12.86
C GLY A 80 17.07 -15.29 14.15
N GLU A 81 18.38 -15.43 14.08
CA GLU A 81 19.28 -15.41 15.23
C GLU A 81 19.25 -14.10 16.02
N ASN A 82 19.15 -12.96 15.32
CA ASN A 82 19.11 -11.63 15.92
C ASN A 82 17.66 -11.12 16.13
N GLY A 83 16.64 -11.98 15.98
CA GLY A 83 15.25 -11.62 16.13
C GLY A 83 14.80 -11.55 17.60
N GLY A 84 13.64 -10.86 17.81
CA GLY A 84 13.02 -10.77 19.11
C GLY A 84 13.35 -9.50 19.89
N ALA A 85 12.49 -9.21 20.88
CA ALA A 85 12.51 -7.93 21.59
C ALA A 85 13.81 -7.69 22.36
N ALA A 86 14.37 -8.72 22.98
CA ALA A 86 15.60 -8.57 23.77
C ALA A 86 16.80 -8.19 22.89
N ASN A 87 16.96 -8.87 21.75
CA ASN A 87 18.07 -8.61 20.83
C ASN A 87 17.94 -7.23 20.15
N ILE A 88 16.72 -6.87 19.72
CA ILE A 88 16.47 -5.56 19.13
C ILE A 88 16.72 -4.46 20.17
N LYS A 89 16.27 -4.63 21.42
CA LYS A 89 16.55 -3.69 22.51
C LYS A 89 18.04 -3.50 22.71
N ALA A 90 18.80 -4.60 22.81
CA ALA A 90 20.26 -4.54 22.95
C ALA A 90 20.95 -3.84 21.77
N THR A 91 20.46 -4.06 20.54
CA THR A 91 20.97 -3.36 19.35
C THR A 91 20.70 -1.86 19.41
N LEU A 92 19.47 -1.42 19.78
CA LEU A 92 19.15 0.00 19.92
C LEU A 92 19.99 0.66 21.04
N GLU A 93 20.14 0.02 22.19
CA GLU A 93 20.97 0.50 23.30
C GLU A 93 22.45 0.63 22.88
N ARG A 94 23.02 -0.36 22.20
CA ARG A 94 24.38 -0.32 21.67
C ARG A 94 24.63 0.83 20.69
N LEU A 95 23.61 1.20 19.91
CA LEU A 95 23.66 2.28 18.93
C LEU A 95 23.27 3.65 19.54
N GLY A 96 22.91 3.69 20.82
CA GLY A 96 22.42 4.90 21.48
C GLY A 96 21.11 5.43 20.89
N VAL A 97 20.25 4.55 20.36
CA VAL A 97 18.95 4.90 19.76
C VAL A 97 17.87 4.86 20.85
N ASP A 98 17.28 6.01 21.14
CA ASP A 98 16.30 6.19 22.24
C ASP A 98 14.89 5.76 21.84
N ALA A 99 14.53 5.92 20.57
CA ALA A 99 13.20 5.61 20.03
C ALA A 99 13.28 5.22 18.55
N LEU A 100 12.25 4.52 18.04
CA LEU A 100 12.15 4.07 16.67
C LEU A 100 10.86 4.58 16.01
N ILE A 101 10.97 5.13 14.80
CA ILE A 101 9.83 5.39 13.90
C ILE A 101 9.77 4.26 12.88
N ALA A 102 8.72 3.44 12.96
CA ALA A 102 8.49 2.31 12.08
C ALA A 102 7.50 2.68 10.97
N ILE A 103 7.99 2.76 9.71
CA ILE A 103 7.19 3.11 8.54
C ILE A 103 6.86 1.83 7.78
N GLY A 104 5.58 1.45 7.73
CA GLY A 104 5.20 0.21 7.03
C GLY A 104 3.72 -0.10 7.03
N GLY A 105 3.38 -1.24 6.42
CA GLY A 105 2.03 -1.79 6.38
C GLY A 105 1.72 -2.64 7.62
N GLU A 106 0.62 -3.40 7.55
CA GLU A 106 0.10 -4.22 8.64
C GLU A 106 1.18 -5.07 9.34
N GLY A 107 1.93 -5.87 8.59
CA GLY A 107 2.95 -6.74 9.18
C GLY A 107 4.09 -6.00 9.90
N THR A 108 4.47 -4.82 9.39
CA THR A 108 5.47 -3.96 10.04
C THR A 108 4.94 -3.38 11.34
N LEU A 109 3.70 -2.87 11.32
CA LEU A 109 3.06 -2.28 12.50
C LEU A 109 2.70 -3.34 13.56
N ALA A 110 2.35 -4.56 13.13
CA ALA A 110 2.17 -5.69 14.05
C ALA A 110 3.47 -6.06 14.77
N GLY A 111 4.60 -6.07 14.06
CA GLY A 111 5.93 -6.22 14.66
C GLY A 111 6.24 -5.09 15.63
N ALA A 112 6.01 -3.85 15.23
CA ALA A 112 6.19 -2.66 16.08
C ALA A 112 5.35 -2.72 17.34
N LYS A 113 4.07 -3.13 17.24
CA LYS A 113 3.19 -3.33 18.41
C LYS A 113 3.78 -4.34 19.39
N ARG A 114 4.14 -5.53 18.92
CA ARG A 114 4.72 -6.59 19.79
C ARG A 114 6.00 -6.13 20.48
N LEU A 115 6.84 -5.35 19.80
CA LEU A 115 8.05 -4.77 20.39
C LEU A 115 7.71 -3.70 21.43
N THR A 116 6.70 -2.87 21.18
CA THR A 116 6.23 -1.87 22.15
C THR A 116 5.63 -2.52 23.39
N ASP A 117 4.84 -3.58 23.21
CA ASP A 117 4.31 -4.39 24.33
C ASP A 117 5.45 -5.00 25.19
N ALA A 118 6.64 -5.20 24.61
CA ALA A 118 7.85 -5.64 25.30
C ALA A 118 8.71 -4.47 25.84
N GLY A 119 8.20 -3.24 25.83
CA GLY A 119 8.81 -2.07 26.44
C GLY A 119 9.74 -1.24 25.54
N LEU A 120 9.74 -1.47 24.21
CA LEU A 120 10.48 -0.61 23.29
C LEU A 120 9.67 0.64 22.93
N LYS A 121 10.34 1.75 22.72
CA LYS A 121 9.75 3.05 22.40
C LYS A 121 9.57 3.18 20.90
N ILE A 122 8.36 2.90 20.40
CA ILE A 122 8.09 2.87 18.94
C ILE A 122 6.83 3.67 18.62
N VAL A 123 6.92 4.47 17.52
CA VAL A 123 5.80 5.15 16.85
C VAL A 123 5.69 4.63 15.43
N GLY A 124 4.47 4.41 14.94
CA GLY A 124 4.18 3.91 13.61
C GLY A 124 3.76 4.99 12.62
N VAL A 125 4.09 4.74 11.34
CA VAL A 125 3.57 5.53 10.21
C VAL A 125 2.95 4.57 9.19
N PRO A 126 1.65 4.75 8.82
CA PRO A 126 0.95 3.84 7.94
C PRO A 126 1.43 3.98 6.49
N LYS A 127 1.93 2.91 5.91
CA LYS A 127 2.41 2.86 4.55
C LYS A 127 1.85 1.64 3.84
N THR A 128 0.99 1.84 2.85
CA THR A 128 0.51 0.81 1.92
C THR A 128 -0.14 1.49 0.71
N ILE A 129 0.01 0.90 -0.47
CA ILE A 129 -0.73 1.35 -1.66
C ILE A 129 -2.15 0.79 -1.69
N ASP A 130 -2.44 -0.24 -0.88
CA ASP A 130 -3.74 -0.91 -0.89
C ASP A 130 -4.81 -0.15 -0.09
N ASN A 131 -4.42 0.86 0.71
CA ASN A 131 -5.29 1.62 1.62
C ASN A 131 -6.10 0.72 2.58
N ASP A 132 -5.50 -0.38 3.00
CA ASP A 132 -6.11 -1.48 3.74
C ASP A 132 -5.98 -1.39 5.27
N LEU A 133 -5.27 -0.37 5.79
CA LEU A 133 -5.10 -0.14 7.22
C LEU A 133 -6.30 0.62 7.79
N ASP A 134 -6.94 0.03 8.78
CA ASP A 134 -8.02 0.68 9.52
C ASP A 134 -7.48 1.85 10.37
N ALA A 135 -8.38 2.65 10.94
CA ALA A 135 -8.05 3.84 11.73
C ALA A 135 -7.34 4.99 10.99
N THR A 136 -7.17 4.93 9.68
CA THR A 136 -6.74 6.06 8.84
C THR A 136 -7.60 6.19 7.59
N ASP A 137 -7.96 7.41 7.19
CA ASP A 137 -8.79 7.63 6.01
C ASP A 137 -8.02 7.30 4.73
N TYR A 138 -6.76 7.71 4.65
CA TYR A 138 -5.84 7.38 3.56
C TYR A 138 -4.46 7.00 4.08
N THR A 139 -3.85 6.04 3.39
CA THR A 139 -2.42 5.74 3.50
C THR A 139 -1.68 6.43 2.37
N PHE A 140 -0.47 6.93 2.61
CA PHE A 140 0.33 7.48 1.52
C PHE A 140 0.85 6.37 0.60
N GLY A 141 1.02 6.71 -0.67
CA GLY A 141 1.33 5.80 -1.76
C GLY A 141 0.10 5.33 -2.53
N PHE A 142 -1.08 5.36 -1.92
CA PHE A 142 -2.34 4.96 -2.54
C PHE A 142 -2.76 5.90 -3.67
N ASP A 143 -2.71 7.22 -3.46
CA ASP A 143 -3.08 8.22 -4.47
C ASP A 143 -2.19 8.12 -5.71
N THR A 144 -0.88 7.98 -5.52
CA THR A 144 0.05 7.79 -6.63
C THR A 144 -0.18 6.49 -7.37
N ALA A 145 -0.42 5.38 -6.66
CA ALA A 145 -0.72 4.09 -7.28
C ALA A 145 -2.00 4.13 -8.11
N ASN A 146 -3.04 4.83 -7.61
CA ASN A 146 -4.26 5.08 -8.37
C ASN A 146 -4.00 5.91 -9.63
N GLN A 147 -3.25 6.99 -9.53
CA GLN A 147 -2.91 7.83 -10.68
C GLN A 147 -2.19 7.03 -11.77
N ILE A 148 -1.23 6.19 -11.38
CA ILE A 148 -0.50 5.31 -12.32
C ILE A 148 -1.47 4.30 -12.96
N ALA A 149 -2.37 3.71 -12.19
CA ALA A 149 -3.37 2.80 -12.71
C ALA A 149 -4.31 3.49 -13.70
N VAL A 150 -4.84 4.65 -13.36
CA VAL A 150 -5.71 5.47 -14.23
C VAL A 150 -5.00 5.81 -15.54
N GLU A 151 -3.77 6.32 -15.50
CA GLU A 151 -3.01 6.66 -16.71
C GLU A 151 -2.75 5.44 -17.62
N ALA A 152 -2.53 4.27 -17.03
CA ALA A 152 -2.36 3.04 -17.78
C ALA A 152 -3.69 2.57 -18.41
N ILE A 153 -4.77 2.61 -17.65
CA ILE A 153 -6.11 2.18 -18.09
C ILE A 153 -6.65 3.10 -19.19
N ASP A 154 -6.43 4.41 -19.10
CA ASP A 154 -6.82 5.36 -20.15
C ASP A 154 -6.16 5.04 -21.50
N ARG A 155 -4.89 4.58 -21.47
CA ARG A 155 -4.21 4.10 -22.69
C ARG A 155 -4.83 2.81 -23.22
N LEU A 156 -5.19 1.87 -22.34
CA LEU A 156 -5.88 0.63 -22.74
C LEU A 156 -7.25 0.93 -23.34
N ARG A 157 -7.98 1.90 -22.78
CA ARG A 157 -9.29 2.30 -23.28
C ARG A 157 -9.21 2.76 -24.74
N THR A 158 -8.28 3.64 -25.06
CA THR A 158 -8.14 4.17 -26.44
C THR A 158 -7.84 3.08 -27.45
N THR A 159 -7.00 2.10 -27.12
CA THR A 159 -6.74 0.97 -28.01
C THR A 159 -7.92 0.00 -28.10
N GLY A 160 -8.62 -0.22 -26.98
CA GLY A 160 -9.86 -1.01 -26.94
C GLY A 160 -10.93 -0.44 -27.87
N GLU A 161 -11.19 0.86 -27.79
CA GLU A 161 -12.14 1.58 -28.67
C GLU A 161 -11.75 1.45 -30.15
N SER A 162 -10.46 1.58 -30.48
CA SER A 162 -9.97 1.48 -31.88
C SER A 162 -10.14 0.09 -32.48
N HIS A 163 -10.12 -0.95 -31.66
CA HIS A 163 -10.21 -2.34 -32.10
C HIS A 163 -11.53 -3.03 -31.74
N HIS A 164 -12.46 -2.33 -31.10
CA HIS A 164 -13.74 -2.87 -30.61
C HIS A 164 -13.56 -4.09 -29.67
N ARG A 165 -12.50 -4.08 -28.83
CA ARG A 165 -12.12 -5.17 -27.94
C ARG A 165 -12.52 -4.88 -26.51
N CYS A 166 -12.84 -5.93 -25.76
CA CYS A 166 -12.90 -5.86 -24.32
C CYS A 166 -11.48 -5.79 -23.73
N MET A 167 -11.23 -4.78 -22.91
CA MET A 167 -9.96 -4.61 -22.21
C MET A 167 -10.11 -4.93 -20.73
N ILE A 168 -9.25 -5.79 -20.22
CA ILE A 168 -9.17 -6.10 -18.78
C ILE A 168 -7.89 -5.48 -18.25
N ALA A 169 -8.02 -4.61 -17.26
CA ALA A 169 -6.89 -4.06 -16.50
C ALA A 169 -6.83 -4.70 -15.12
N GLU A 170 -5.78 -5.46 -14.85
CA GLU A 170 -5.54 -6.02 -13.53
C GLU A 170 -4.65 -5.08 -12.72
N VAL A 171 -5.14 -4.71 -11.54
CA VAL A 171 -4.45 -3.83 -10.58
C VAL A 171 -4.13 -4.58 -9.29
N MET A 172 -3.19 -4.05 -8.51
CA MET A 172 -2.87 -4.59 -7.18
C MET A 172 -4.08 -4.46 -6.25
N GLY A 173 -4.08 -5.23 -5.18
CA GLY A 173 -5.16 -5.31 -4.20
C GLY A 173 -5.42 -6.78 -3.84
N ARG A 174 -4.68 -7.27 -2.81
CA ARG A 174 -4.73 -8.69 -2.41
C ARG A 174 -6.02 -9.05 -1.68
N HIS A 175 -6.37 -8.25 -0.69
CA HIS A 175 -7.47 -8.54 0.24
C HIS A 175 -8.56 -7.48 0.19
N VAL A 176 -8.29 -6.37 -0.49
CA VAL A 176 -9.17 -5.22 -0.63
C VAL A 176 -9.10 -4.66 -2.04
N GLY A 177 -10.22 -4.13 -2.51
CA GLY A 177 -10.38 -3.64 -3.87
C GLY A 177 -10.27 -2.13 -4.05
N TRP A 178 -9.69 -1.39 -3.11
CA TRP A 178 -9.64 0.07 -3.17
C TRP A 178 -9.00 0.62 -4.45
N LEU A 179 -7.88 0.03 -4.91
CA LEU A 179 -7.22 0.44 -6.16
C LEU A 179 -8.11 0.20 -7.37
N ALA A 180 -8.70 -1.01 -7.47
CA ALA A 180 -9.60 -1.34 -8.57
C ALA A 180 -10.85 -0.44 -8.56
N MET A 181 -11.41 -0.17 -7.38
CA MET A 181 -12.56 0.69 -7.20
C MET A 181 -12.31 2.12 -7.68
N HIS A 182 -11.24 2.74 -7.18
CA HIS A 182 -10.90 4.12 -7.53
C HIS A 182 -10.47 4.27 -8.99
N ALA A 183 -9.58 3.39 -9.46
CA ALA A 183 -9.12 3.43 -10.85
C ALA A 183 -10.26 3.12 -11.82
N GLY A 184 -11.12 2.13 -11.50
CA GLY A 184 -12.27 1.77 -12.32
C GLY A 184 -13.31 2.89 -12.41
N MET A 185 -13.65 3.53 -11.29
CA MET A 185 -14.55 4.70 -11.31
C MET A 185 -13.94 5.86 -12.09
N ALA A 186 -12.67 6.19 -11.86
CA ALA A 186 -12.01 7.31 -12.52
C ALA A 186 -11.94 7.14 -14.04
N THR A 187 -11.79 5.91 -14.53
CA THR A 187 -11.70 5.59 -15.97
C THR A 187 -13.04 5.21 -16.60
N GLY A 188 -14.13 5.17 -15.82
CA GLY A 188 -15.45 4.77 -16.30
C GLY A 188 -15.48 3.31 -16.75
N ALA A 189 -14.95 2.40 -15.93
CA ALA A 189 -14.99 0.97 -16.19
C ALA A 189 -16.44 0.45 -16.22
N HIS A 190 -16.73 -0.47 -17.13
CA HIS A 190 -18.04 -1.10 -17.27
C HIS A 190 -18.24 -2.28 -16.30
N ALA A 191 -17.15 -2.76 -15.69
CA ALA A 191 -17.16 -3.68 -14.57
C ALA A 191 -15.95 -3.43 -13.65
N ILE A 192 -16.16 -3.46 -12.34
CA ILE A 192 -15.10 -3.36 -11.34
C ILE A 192 -15.20 -4.58 -10.44
N LEU A 193 -14.17 -5.43 -10.48
CA LEU A 193 -14.15 -6.72 -9.80
C LEU A 193 -13.22 -6.65 -8.60
N ILE A 194 -13.77 -6.79 -7.39
CA ILE A 194 -13.04 -6.64 -6.13
C ILE A 194 -13.26 -7.84 -5.20
N PRO A 195 -12.30 -8.17 -4.31
CA PRO A 195 -12.41 -9.34 -3.42
C PRO A 195 -13.59 -9.28 -2.46
N GLU A 196 -14.07 -8.08 -2.13
CA GLU A 196 -15.18 -7.87 -1.20
C GLU A 196 -16.54 -8.22 -1.78
N GLN A 197 -16.65 -8.32 -3.11
CA GLN A 197 -17.92 -8.53 -3.80
C GLN A 197 -17.96 -9.89 -4.48
N SER A 198 -18.95 -10.70 -4.07
CA SER A 198 -19.26 -11.92 -4.77
C SER A 198 -19.86 -11.57 -6.14
N THR A 199 -19.20 -11.97 -7.22
CA THR A 199 -19.62 -11.70 -8.59
C THR A 199 -19.48 -12.97 -9.41
N THR A 200 -20.57 -13.40 -10.04
CA THR A 200 -20.57 -14.57 -10.93
C THR A 200 -20.00 -14.24 -12.30
N MET A 201 -19.51 -15.26 -13.01
CA MET A 201 -19.05 -15.07 -14.39
C MET A 201 -20.18 -14.56 -15.30
N GLU A 202 -21.42 -15.01 -15.09
CA GLU A 202 -22.57 -14.56 -15.89
C GLU A 202 -22.88 -13.06 -15.70
N GLN A 203 -22.70 -12.54 -14.48
CA GLN A 203 -22.82 -11.10 -14.25
C GLN A 203 -21.74 -10.30 -15.02
N ILE A 204 -20.50 -10.81 -15.02
CA ILE A 204 -19.40 -10.18 -15.77
C ILE A 204 -19.73 -10.18 -17.27
N TYR A 205 -20.19 -11.31 -17.84
CA TYR A 205 -20.58 -11.41 -19.23
C TYR A 205 -21.71 -10.44 -19.58
N THR A 206 -22.68 -10.28 -18.70
CA THR A 206 -23.80 -9.37 -18.88
C THR A 206 -23.31 -7.92 -18.98
N TRP A 207 -22.49 -7.44 -18.06
CA TRP A 207 -21.95 -6.07 -18.12
C TRP A 207 -21.10 -5.83 -19.37
N VAL A 208 -20.32 -6.82 -19.79
CA VAL A 208 -19.50 -6.73 -21.01
C VAL A 208 -20.38 -6.64 -22.27
N ARG A 209 -21.44 -7.47 -22.36
CA ARG A 209 -22.40 -7.42 -23.49
C ARG A 209 -23.14 -6.09 -23.53
N GLU A 210 -23.67 -5.63 -22.40
CA GLU A 210 -24.41 -4.36 -22.30
C GLU A 210 -23.56 -3.16 -22.72
N ALA A 211 -22.29 -3.11 -22.32
CA ALA A 211 -21.37 -2.07 -22.76
C ALA A 211 -21.14 -2.13 -24.28
N HIS A 212 -20.95 -3.31 -24.82
CA HIS A 212 -20.74 -3.52 -26.28
C HIS A 212 -21.98 -3.16 -27.10
N GLU A 213 -23.17 -3.56 -26.65
CA GLU A 213 -24.45 -3.24 -27.31
C GLU A 213 -24.73 -1.73 -27.36
N ARG A 214 -24.20 -0.97 -26.39
CA ARG A 214 -24.24 0.51 -26.39
C ARG A 214 -23.16 1.14 -27.30
N GLY A 215 -22.43 0.32 -28.07
CA GLY A 215 -21.40 0.79 -28.99
C GLY A 215 -20.10 1.19 -28.32
N ARG A 216 -19.83 0.70 -27.08
CA ARG A 216 -18.57 0.96 -26.34
C ARG A 216 -17.65 -0.25 -26.40
N ALA A 217 -16.35 0.00 -26.34
CA ALA A 217 -15.40 -1.06 -26.05
C ALA A 217 -15.45 -1.38 -24.56
N PRO A 218 -15.82 -2.61 -24.14
CA PRO A 218 -15.93 -2.91 -22.73
C PRO A 218 -14.60 -2.77 -22.01
N LEU A 219 -14.63 -2.19 -20.79
CA LEU A 219 -13.48 -2.04 -19.93
C LEU A 219 -13.79 -2.69 -18.57
N VAL A 220 -12.98 -3.68 -18.19
CA VAL A 220 -13.06 -4.38 -16.91
C VAL A 220 -11.82 -4.02 -16.08
N VAL A 221 -12.01 -3.55 -14.86
CA VAL A 221 -10.92 -3.34 -13.91
C VAL A 221 -11.04 -4.36 -12.80
N VAL A 222 -9.98 -5.16 -12.58
CA VAL A 222 -10.00 -6.27 -11.62
C VAL A 222 -8.84 -6.16 -10.64
N ALA A 223 -9.14 -6.33 -9.33
CA ALA A 223 -8.11 -6.47 -8.30
C ALA A 223 -7.48 -7.88 -8.38
N GLU A 224 -6.15 -7.98 -8.21
CA GLU A 224 -5.40 -9.24 -8.28
C GLU A 224 -5.91 -10.34 -7.34
N GLY A 225 -6.60 -9.95 -6.26
CA GLY A 225 -7.17 -10.85 -5.27
C GLY A 225 -8.63 -11.24 -5.52
N PHE A 226 -9.22 -10.80 -6.63
CA PHE A 226 -10.59 -11.18 -6.98
C PHE A 226 -10.68 -12.66 -7.37
N VAL A 227 -11.76 -13.32 -6.93
CA VAL A 227 -12.11 -14.68 -7.32
C VAL A 227 -13.59 -14.70 -7.69
N PRO A 228 -13.97 -15.17 -8.89
CA PRO A 228 -15.37 -15.30 -9.27
C PRO A 228 -16.14 -16.25 -8.33
N GLU A 229 -17.42 -15.96 -8.10
CA GLU A 229 -18.29 -16.84 -7.31
C GLU A 229 -18.43 -18.20 -7.98
N GLY A 230 -18.29 -19.28 -7.18
CA GLY A 230 -18.38 -20.65 -7.67
C GLY A 230 -17.13 -21.15 -8.41
N ALA A 231 -16.07 -20.38 -8.44
CA ALA A 231 -14.81 -20.83 -9.01
C ALA A 231 -14.06 -21.75 -8.04
N ASP A 232 -13.93 -22.99 -8.39
CA ASP A 232 -13.12 -23.97 -7.66
C ASP A 232 -11.63 -23.67 -7.87
N GLY A 233 -11.00 -22.95 -6.95
CA GLY A 233 -9.52 -22.84 -6.81
C GLY A 233 -8.65 -22.51 -8.04
N ALA A 234 -9.22 -22.63 -9.24
CA ALA A 234 -8.50 -22.56 -10.52
C ALA A 234 -7.97 -21.15 -10.87
N PHE A 235 -8.52 -20.12 -10.22
CA PHE A 235 -8.22 -18.72 -10.56
C PHE A 235 -7.15 -18.07 -9.66
N SER A 236 -6.61 -18.74 -8.63
CA SER A 236 -5.82 -18.04 -7.62
C SER A 236 -4.37 -18.50 -7.44
N GLU A 237 -3.91 -19.61 -8.01
CA GLU A 237 -2.63 -20.19 -7.58
C GLU A 237 -1.54 -20.18 -8.66
N ARG A 238 -0.66 -19.18 -8.63
CA ARG A 238 0.67 -19.21 -9.26
C ARG A 238 1.77 -19.69 -8.29
N GLY A 239 1.46 -20.66 -7.41
CA GLY A 239 2.40 -21.13 -6.37
C GLY A 239 2.53 -20.15 -5.19
N LEU A 240 3.47 -20.44 -4.29
CA LEU A 240 3.68 -19.64 -3.09
C LEU A 240 4.83 -18.63 -3.30
N ASP A 241 4.74 -17.48 -2.64
CA ASP A 241 5.86 -16.56 -2.51
C ASP A 241 6.88 -17.09 -1.47
N ALA A 242 7.99 -16.38 -1.29
CA ALA A 242 9.04 -16.76 -0.33
C ALA A 242 8.55 -16.84 1.14
N PHE A 243 7.31 -16.46 1.42
CA PHE A 243 6.67 -16.47 2.75
C PHE A 243 5.54 -17.49 2.86
N GLY A 244 5.40 -18.39 1.87
CA GLY A 244 4.34 -19.37 1.87
C GLY A 244 2.93 -18.80 1.59
N ARG A 245 2.83 -17.58 1.04
CA ARG A 245 1.55 -16.99 0.64
C ARG A 245 1.31 -17.23 -0.84
N PRO A 246 0.06 -17.46 -1.29
CA PRO A 246 -0.26 -17.59 -2.69
C PRO A 246 0.29 -16.38 -3.49
N ARG A 247 1.01 -16.66 -4.58
CA ARG A 247 1.38 -15.61 -5.54
C ARG A 247 0.12 -15.24 -6.28
N LEU A 248 -0.34 -14.01 -6.08
CA LEU A 248 -1.46 -13.44 -6.79
C LEU A 248 -1.00 -12.81 -8.10
N GLY A 249 -1.96 -12.54 -8.96
CA GLY A 249 -1.75 -11.92 -10.26
C GLY A 249 -2.04 -12.87 -11.43
N GLY A 250 -2.57 -12.30 -12.51
CA GLY A 250 -2.98 -13.01 -13.70
C GLY A 250 -4.43 -13.45 -13.70
N ILE A 251 -5.25 -12.97 -12.75
CA ILE A 251 -6.69 -13.18 -12.81
C ILE A 251 -7.30 -12.57 -14.08
N GLY A 252 -6.80 -11.41 -14.51
CA GLY A 252 -7.23 -10.80 -15.77
C GLY A 252 -6.92 -11.66 -16.99
N GLU A 253 -5.73 -12.28 -17.03
CA GLU A 253 -5.35 -13.21 -18.11
C GLU A 253 -6.20 -14.49 -18.09
N GLN A 254 -6.63 -14.93 -16.90
CA GLN A 254 -7.50 -16.10 -16.76
C GLN A 254 -8.95 -15.79 -17.13
N LEU A 255 -9.47 -14.61 -16.83
CA LEU A 255 -10.83 -14.18 -17.18
C LEU A 255 -10.99 -13.94 -18.68
N ALA A 256 -9.95 -13.47 -19.37
CA ALA A 256 -10.03 -13.06 -20.76
C ALA A 256 -10.61 -14.13 -21.69
N PRO A 257 -10.12 -15.39 -21.73
CA PRO A 257 -10.67 -16.40 -22.62
C PRO A 257 -12.13 -16.74 -22.28
N PHE A 258 -12.53 -16.79 -21.03
CA PHE A 258 -13.92 -17.07 -20.64
C PHE A 258 -14.88 -15.96 -21.09
N ILE A 259 -14.46 -14.70 -21.00
CA ILE A 259 -15.25 -13.56 -21.47
C ILE A 259 -15.36 -13.60 -22.99
N GLU A 260 -14.25 -13.85 -23.70
CA GLU A 260 -14.23 -13.96 -25.17
C GLU A 260 -15.15 -15.09 -25.64
N ASP A 261 -15.04 -16.29 -25.08
CA ASP A 261 -15.84 -17.45 -25.46
C ASP A 261 -17.34 -17.23 -25.19
N ALA A 262 -17.70 -16.62 -24.05
CA ALA A 262 -19.10 -16.41 -23.68
C ALA A 262 -19.77 -15.24 -24.41
N THR A 263 -19.01 -14.21 -24.79
CA THR A 263 -19.57 -12.99 -25.37
C THR A 263 -19.31 -12.84 -26.86
N GLY A 264 -18.33 -13.55 -27.42
CA GLY A 264 -17.85 -13.39 -28.79
C GLY A 264 -17.05 -12.10 -29.02
N ILE A 265 -16.71 -11.36 -27.96
CA ILE A 265 -15.97 -10.09 -28.02
C ILE A 265 -14.50 -10.39 -27.76
N GLU A 266 -13.63 -10.08 -28.74
CA GLU A 266 -12.18 -10.26 -28.54
C GLU A 266 -11.71 -9.53 -27.27
N THR A 267 -11.08 -10.28 -26.34
CA THR A 267 -10.74 -9.79 -24.99
C THR A 267 -9.23 -9.86 -24.77
N ARG A 268 -8.67 -8.79 -24.22
CA ARG A 268 -7.23 -8.70 -23.89
C ARG A 268 -7.06 -8.22 -22.46
N ALA A 269 -6.15 -8.87 -21.72
CA ALA A 269 -5.80 -8.49 -20.38
C ALA A 269 -4.42 -7.82 -20.34
N THR A 270 -4.27 -6.88 -19.41
CA THR A 270 -3.01 -6.25 -19.04
C THR A 270 -2.87 -6.24 -17.53
N VAL A 271 -1.80 -6.88 -17.04
CA VAL A 271 -1.46 -6.89 -15.60
C VAL A 271 -0.53 -5.73 -15.32
N LEU A 272 -0.98 -4.74 -14.55
CA LEU A 272 -0.16 -3.57 -14.24
C LEU A 272 0.96 -3.91 -13.23
N GLY A 273 0.67 -4.75 -12.25
CA GLY A 273 1.68 -5.25 -11.31
C GLY A 273 2.47 -4.13 -10.62
N HIS A 274 3.79 -4.33 -10.51
CA HIS A 274 4.69 -3.49 -9.71
C HIS A 274 4.92 -2.08 -10.27
N ILE A 275 4.48 -1.73 -11.48
CA ILE A 275 4.56 -0.33 -11.95
C ILE A 275 3.76 0.61 -11.03
N GLN A 276 2.72 0.12 -10.36
CA GLN A 276 1.91 0.85 -9.39
C GLN A 276 2.67 1.23 -8.11
N ARG A 277 3.81 0.59 -7.82
CA ARG A 277 4.64 0.87 -6.63
C ARG A 277 5.73 1.89 -6.88
N GLY A 278 6.05 2.18 -8.15
CA GLY A 278 7.15 3.05 -8.54
C GLY A 278 6.74 4.48 -8.79
N GLY A 279 7.71 5.24 -9.29
CA GLY A 279 7.50 6.59 -9.77
C GLY A 279 7.56 7.69 -8.72
N VAL A 280 7.36 8.90 -9.20
CA VAL A 280 7.39 10.14 -8.40
C VAL A 280 6.08 10.25 -7.62
N PRO A 281 6.10 10.45 -6.29
CA PRO A 281 4.87 10.60 -5.53
C PRO A 281 4.04 11.81 -5.99
N SER A 282 2.72 11.64 -6.03
CA SER A 282 1.76 12.71 -6.32
C SER A 282 1.88 13.85 -5.31
N ALA A 283 1.30 15.01 -5.63
CA ALA A 283 1.27 16.13 -4.70
C ALA A 283 0.57 15.76 -3.39
N PHE A 284 -0.53 15.00 -3.48
CA PHE A 284 -1.26 14.52 -2.31
C PHE A 284 -0.38 13.64 -1.42
N ASP A 285 0.25 12.61 -1.98
CA ASP A 285 1.10 11.70 -1.21
C ASP A 285 2.33 12.39 -0.63
N ARG A 286 2.95 13.33 -1.35
CA ARG A 286 4.07 14.12 -0.81
C ARG A 286 3.67 14.93 0.42
N VAL A 287 2.52 15.60 0.36
CA VAL A 287 2.02 16.42 1.48
C VAL A 287 1.61 15.52 2.65
N LEU A 288 0.82 14.48 2.38
CA LEU A 288 0.38 13.54 3.41
C LEU A 288 1.58 12.86 4.10
N ALA A 289 2.49 12.30 3.33
CA ALA A 289 3.69 11.63 3.84
C ALA A 289 4.57 12.58 4.67
N THR A 290 4.79 13.83 4.21
CA THR A 290 5.53 14.83 4.97
C THR A 290 4.85 15.13 6.31
N ARG A 291 3.54 15.34 6.31
CA ARG A 291 2.75 15.61 7.53
C ARG A 291 2.78 14.43 8.51
N LEU A 292 2.66 13.19 8.01
CA LEU A 292 2.76 11.98 8.83
C LEU A 292 4.16 11.85 9.45
N GLY A 293 5.23 12.14 8.69
CA GLY A 293 6.60 12.14 9.20
C GLY A 293 6.81 13.17 10.32
N MET A 294 6.31 14.39 10.15
CA MET A 294 6.35 15.43 11.20
C MET A 294 5.59 14.99 12.44
N ALA A 295 4.36 14.53 12.28
CA ALA A 295 3.52 14.09 13.40
C ALA A 295 4.09 12.85 14.14
N ALA A 296 4.83 11.99 13.44
CA ALA A 296 5.52 10.87 14.09
C ALA A 296 6.61 11.36 15.06
N VAL A 297 7.36 12.39 14.70
CA VAL A 297 8.34 13.00 15.60
C VAL A 297 7.67 13.74 16.77
N ASP A 298 6.59 14.47 16.49
CA ASP A 298 5.80 15.10 17.56
C ASP A 298 5.24 14.04 18.54
N SER A 299 4.92 12.85 18.01
CA SER A 299 4.50 11.71 18.86
C SER A 299 5.64 11.13 19.71
N VAL A 300 6.87 11.12 19.16
CA VAL A 300 8.07 10.73 19.93
C VAL A 300 8.34 11.74 21.05
N ALA A 301 8.26 13.05 20.75
CA ALA A 301 8.49 14.11 21.73
C ALA A 301 7.46 14.09 22.88
N ASP A 302 6.22 13.70 22.58
CA ASP A 302 5.13 13.55 23.55
C ASP A 302 5.09 12.14 24.20
N GLU A 303 6.10 11.30 23.95
CA GLU A 303 6.20 9.93 24.47
C GLU A 303 4.97 9.05 24.16
N ALA A 304 4.30 9.27 23.04
CA ALA A 304 3.09 8.55 22.62
C ALA A 304 3.42 7.16 22.04
N TRP A 305 4.13 6.35 22.80
CA TRP A 305 4.59 5.01 22.39
C TRP A 305 3.43 4.06 22.13
N GLY A 306 3.58 3.17 21.17
CA GLY A 306 2.53 2.23 20.80
C GLY A 306 1.41 2.83 19.96
N SER A 307 1.63 4.05 19.46
CA SER A 307 0.68 4.73 18.56
C SER A 307 1.18 4.79 17.12
N MET A 308 0.22 4.89 16.21
CA MET A 308 0.40 5.20 14.79
C MET A 308 -0.17 6.59 14.51
N VAL A 309 0.51 7.38 13.70
CA VAL A 309 -0.06 8.61 13.14
C VAL A 309 -1.06 8.28 12.03
N ALA A 310 -2.21 8.96 11.99
CA ALA A 310 -3.32 8.63 11.10
C ALA A 310 -3.99 9.88 10.55
N LEU A 311 -4.37 9.86 9.27
CA LEU A 311 -5.21 10.90 8.70
C LEU A 311 -6.67 10.67 9.09
N ARG A 312 -7.33 11.70 9.64
CA ARG A 312 -8.77 11.74 9.90
C ARG A 312 -9.34 13.08 9.41
N GLY A 313 -10.12 13.02 8.34
CA GLY A 313 -10.54 14.21 7.60
C GLY A 313 -9.32 14.98 7.09
N THR A 314 -9.06 16.16 7.64
CA THR A 314 -7.91 17.00 7.27
C THR A 314 -6.79 17.01 8.32
N LYS A 315 -6.98 16.31 9.46
CA LYS A 315 -6.05 16.33 10.59
C LYS A 315 -5.24 15.04 10.67
N ILE A 316 -4.03 15.16 11.18
CA ILE A 316 -3.24 13.99 11.60
C ILE A 316 -3.48 13.78 13.09
N ASN A 317 -3.98 12.61 13.43
CA ASN A 317 -4.26 12.17 14.79
C ASN A 317 -3.32 11.03 15.17
N ARG A 318 -3.30 10.67 16.45
CA ARG A 318 -2.64 9.47 16.97
C ARG A 318 -3.69 8.43 17.28
N VAL A 319 -3.43 7.19 16.89
CA VAL A 319 -4.28 6.04 17.19
C VAL A 319 -3.42 4.90 17.72
N PRO A 320 -3.88 4.09 18.69
CA PRO A 320 -3.13 2.93 19.14
C PRO A 320 -2.88 1.96 17.99
N PHE A 321 -1.73 1.26 17.98
CA PHE A 321 -1.46 0.20 17.00
C PHE A 321 -2.59 -0.82 16.92
N GLN A 322 -3.18 -1.17 18.05
CA GLN A 322 -4.29 -2.12 18.12
C GLN A 322 -5.47 -1.68 17.23
N ALA A 323 -5.82 -0.38 17.25
CA ALA A 323 -6.94 0.13 16.44
C ALA A 323 -6.67 0.02 14.93
N ALA A 324 -5.40 0.18 14.51
CA ALA A 324 -5.00 0.05 13.11
C ALA A 324 -4.93 -1.41 12.63
N LEU A 325 -4.79 -2.36 13.54
CA LEU A 325 -4.56 -3.78 13.26
C LEU A 325 -5.77 -4.68 13.54
N ASN A 326 -6.84 -4.13 14.12
CA ASN A 326 -8.01 -4.93 14.49
C ASN A 326 -8.79 -5.45 13.29
N ASN A 327 -8.92 -4.63 12.26
CA ASN A 327 -9.71 -4.94 11.09
C ASN A 327 -8.98 -4.50 9.81
N LEU A 328 -9.24 -5.24 8.76
CA LEU A 328 -8.87 -4.85 7.42
C LEU A 328 -9.87 -3.77 6.93
N LYS A 329 -9.38 -2.65 6.42
CA LYS A 329 -10.21 -1.59 5.86
C LYS A 329 -10.71 -1.99 4.47
N ARG A 330 -11.86 -2.61 4.42
CA ARG A 330 -12.51 -3.07 3.20
C ARG A 330 -13.25 -1.95 2.49
N VAL A 331 -13.50 -2.11 1.18
CA VAL A 331 -14.41 -1.25 0.43
C VAL A 331 -15.82 -1.45 0.97
N PRO A 332 -16.49 -0.39 1.49
CA PRO A 332 -17.86 -0.51 1.97
C PRO A 332 -18.84 -0.78 0.84
N GLN A 333 -19.95 -1.47 1.17
CA GLN A 333 -20.97 -1.85 0.19
C GLN A 333 -21.59 -0.63 -0.51
N ASP A 334 -21.90 0.43 0.23
CA ASP A 334 -22.47 1.67 -0.31
C ASP A 334 -21.56 2.32 -1.35
N ARG A 335 -20.23 2.28 -1.15
CA ARG A 335 -19.25 2.75 -2.14
C ARG A 335 -19.22 1.91 -3.39
N TYR A 336 -19.35 0.60 -3.25
CA TYR A 336 -19.43 -0.29 -4.41
C TYR A 336 -20.73 -0.09 -5.18
N ASP A 337 -21.85 0.10 -4.47
CA ASP A 337 -23.16 0.37 -5.08
C ASP A 337 -23.18 1.69 -5.86
N GLU A 338 -22.48 2.73 -5.40
CA GLU A 338 -22.25 3.96 -6.18
C GLU A 338 -21.55 3.65 -7.52
N ALA A 339 -20.51 2.82 -7.51
CA ALA A 339 -19.80 2.45 -8.74
C ALA A 339 -20.64 1.60 -9.68
N ARG A 340 -21.47 0.70 -9.15
CA ARG A 340 -22.33 -0.18 -9.95
C ARG A 340 -23.30 0.57 -10.86
N ILE A 341 -23.65 1.81 -10.52
CA ILE A 341 -24.49 2.66 -11.39
C ILE A 341 -23.83 2.91 -12.76
N LEU A 342 -22.50 2.79 -12.81
CA LEU A 342 -21.70 3.02 -14.02
C LEU A 342 -21.49 1.73 -14.87
N PHE A 343 -21.90 0.55 -14.37
CA PHE A 343 -21.64 -0.72 -15.01
C PHE A 343 -22.55 -0.97 -16.22
N GLY A 344 -22.06 -1.84 -17.13
CA GLY A 344 -22.74 -2.23 -18.33
C GLY A 344 -22.64 -1.23 -19.50
#